data_288c2ec3db80b2382c05a6fbdb58d681
#
_entry.id   288c2ec3db80b2382c05a6fbdb58d681
#
_cell.length_a   1.000
_cell.length_b   1.000
_cell.length_c   1.000
_cell.angle_alpha   90.00
_cell.angle_beta   90.00
_cell.angle_gamma   90.00
#
_symmetry.space_group_name_H-M   'P 1'
#
loop_
_entity.id
_entity.type
_entity.pdbx_description
1 polymer ?
#
loop_
_entity_poly.entity_id
_entity_poly.type
_entity_poly.pdbx_seq_one_letter_code
_entity_poly.pdbx_strand_id
1 'polypeptide(L)'
;TEILLLFGKVVDEANMKDLEEMKAHNVCLKMIQTEAADKEHPLTETFIRQLHHTLLREDYTMYRQSPDGATTSYVIHAGVYKTRPNSVITVTGERFEYASPEETPALMSDLVKWYNDEEQKAEMSPIELAAVFHYRYIRIHPFEDGNGRIARLLVNYILTRYHYPMIVVKSKDKDRYLTALNRCDVNVGPVPSAGA
;
A
#
# COMPACT_ATOMS: atom_id res chain seq x y z
N THR A 1 -10.45 12.14 -17.88
CA THR A 1 -11.01 10.86 -18.39
C THR A 1 -12.48 10.74 -18.02
N GLU A 2 -12.86 11.00 -16.77
CA GLU A 2 -14.27 11.00 -16.30
C GLU A 2 -15.14 12.03 -17.04
N ILE A 3 -14.58 13.20 -17.32
CA ILE A 3 -15.23 14.25 -18.13
C ILE A 3 -15.51 13.78 -19.57
N LEU A 4 -14.60 12.96 -20.15
CA LEU A 4 -14.78 12.44 -21.51
C LEU A 4 -15.94 11.44 -21.62
N LEU A 5 -16.24 10.68 -20.58
CA LEU A 5 -17.39 9.79 -20.53
C LEU A 5 -18.72 10.57 -20.44
N LEU A 6 -18.74 11.67 -19.69
CA LEU A 6 -19.91 12.54 -19.58
C LEU A 6 -20.28 13.18 -20.93
N PHE A 7 -19.33 13.36 -21.84
CA PHE A 7 -19.55 13.92 -23.18
C PHE A 7 -19.70 12.86 -24.29
N GLY A 8 -19.86 11.56 -23.94
CA GLY A 8 -20.16 10.51 -24.90
C GLY A 8 -19.03 10.18 -25.88
N LYS A 9 -17.78 10.53 -25.57
CA LYS A 9 -16.64 10.16 -26.41
C LYS A 9 -16.27 8.70 -26.21
N VAL A 10 -15.94 8.02 -27.31
CA VAL A 10 -15.42 6.65 -27.28
C VAL A 10 -14.03 6.68 -26.62
N VAL A 11 -13.89 5.91 -25.57
CA VAL A 11 -12.62 5.73 -24.83
C VAL A 11 -12.06 4.37 -25.24
N ASP A 12 -10.79 4.29 -25.61
CA ASP A 12 -10.12 3.03 -25.92
C ASP A 12 -9.94 2.15 -24.67
N GLU A 13 -9.55 0.88 -24.84
CA GLU A 13 -9.42 -0.08 -23.73
C GLU A 13 -8.39 0.37 -22.66
N ALA A 14 -7.29 1.02 -23.06
CA ALA A 14 -6.29 1.53 -22.13
C ALA A 14 -6.87 2.65 -21.25
N ASN A 15 -7.60 3.59 -21.85
CA ASN A 15 -8.29 4.65 -21.14
C ASN A 15 -9.43 4.11 -20.25
N MET A 16 -10.08 3.02 -20.65
CA MET A 16 -11.11 2.37 -19.82
C MET A 16 -10.50 1.77 -18.55
N LYS A 17 -9.36 1.09 -18.67
CA LYS A 17 -8.64 0.54 -17.50
C LYS A 17 -8.22 1.63 -16.54
N ASP A 18 -7.61 2.70 -17.02
CA ASP A 18 -7.21 3.84 -16.21
C ASP A 18 -8.39 4.49 -15.48
N LEU A 19 -9.54 4.59 -16.17
CA LEU A 19 -10.78 5.09 -15.58
C LEU A 19 -11.29 4.19 -14.46
N GLU A 20 -11.25 2.87 -14.65
CA GLU A 20 -11.68 1.91 -13.66
C GLU A 20 -10.77 1.91 -12.44
N GLU A 21 -9.45 2.00 -12.63
CA GLU A 21 -8.49 2.15 -11.54
C GLU A 21 -8.73 3.44 -10.76
N MET A 22 -9.03 4.55 -11.44
CA MET A 22 -9.37 5.82 -10.79
C MET A 22 -10.68 5.72 -9.99
N LYS A 23 -11.71 5.06 -10.52
CA LYS A 23 -12.97 4.82 -9.80
C LYS A 23 -12.75 3.98 -8.55
N ALA A 24 -12.00 2.87 -8.66
CA ALA A 24 -11.66 2.04 -7.52
C ALA A 24 -10.89 2.82 -6.45
N HIS A 25 -9.94 3.66 -6.86
CA HIS A 25 -9.21 4.54 -5.95
C HIS A 25 -10.13 5.53 -5.22
N ASN A 26 -11.10 6.13 -5.94
CA ASN A 26 -12.07 7.04 -5.33
C ASN A 26 -12.98 6.33 -4.32
N VAL A 27 -13.36 5.07 -4.56
CA VAL A 27 -14.09 4.26 -3.57
C VAL A 27 -13.23 4.04 -2.33
N CYS A 28 -11.94 3.69 -2.50
CA CYS A 28 -11.02 3.55 -1.39
C CYS A 28 -10.87 4.84 -0.57
N LEU A 29 -10.82 6.01 -1.22
CA LEU A 29 -10.80 7.31 -0.51
C LEU A 29 -12.04 7.51 0.36
N LYS A 30 -13.22 7.15 -0.12
CA LYS A 30 -14.47 7.20 0.67
C LYS A 30 -14.43 6.20 1.84
N MET A 31 -13.92 4.99 1.63
CA MET A 31 -13.76 4.00 2.68
C MET A 31 -12.88 4.51 3.82
N ILE A 32 -11.70 5.06 3.49
CA ILE A 32 -10.81 5.61 4.52
C ILE A 32 -11.41 6.81 5.25
N GLN A 33 -12.18 7.66 4.57
CA GLN A 33 -12.88 8.78 5.21
C GLN A 33 -13.93 8.30 6.21
N THR A 34 -14.70 7.29 5.85
CA THR A 34 -15.73 6.71 6.73
C THR A 34 -15.09 6.03 7.94
N GLU A 35 -14.09 5.19 7.72
CA GLU A 35 -13.39 4.47 8.79
C GLU A 35 -12.63 5.43 9.72
N ALA A 36 -11.97 6.46 9.16
CA ALA A 36 -11.25 7.45 9.95
C ALA A 36 -12.16 8.32 10.82
N ALA A 37 -13.41 8.52 10.44
CA ALA A 37 -14.39 9.27 11.21
C ALA A 37 -14.87 8.50 12.45
N ASP A 38 -14.83 7.18 12.41
CA ASP A 38 -15.23 6.33 13.52
C ASP A 38 -14.07 6.15 14.51
N LYS A 39 -14.10 6.93 15.59
CA LYS A 39 -13.06 6.93 16.63
C LYS A 39 -13.13 5.74 17.56
N GLU A 40 -14.29 5.10 17.66
CA GLU A 40 -14.54 3.95 18.55
C GLU A 40 -13.92 2.66 17.98
N HIS A 41 -13.75 2.58 16.67
CA HIS A 41 -13.19 1.41 16.01
C HIS A 41 -11.68 1.58 15.74
N PRO A 42 -10.86 0.63 16.25
CA PRO A 42 -9.43 0.61 15.94
C PRO A 42 -9.20 0.17 14.50
N LEU A 43 -8.03 0.49 13.95
CA LEU A 43 -7.60 -0.06 12.67
C LEU A 43 -7.51 -1.59 12.75
N THR A 44 -7.97 -2.28 11.71
CA THR A 44 -7.93 -3.74 11.63
C THR A 44 -7.25 -4.23 10.34
N GLU A 45 -6.65 -5.42 10.40
CA GLU A 45 -6.14 -6.10 9.20
C GLU A 45 -7.26 -6.38 8.19
N THR A 46 -8.46 -6.68 8.68
CA THR A 46 -9.64 -6.90 7.84
C THR A 46 -9.94 -5.68 7.00
N PHE A 47 -9.91 -4.47 7.57
CA PHE A 47 -10.09 -3.23 6.83
C PHE A 47 -9.00 -3.02 5.77
N ILE A 48 -7.72 -3.25 6.12
CA ILE A 48 -6.60 -3.14 5.16
C ILE A 48 -6.78 -4.11 3.98
N ARG A 49 -7.19 -5.34 4.24
CA ARG A 49 -7.46 -6.34 3.20
C ARG A 49 -8.68 -5.99 2.34
N GLN A 50 -9.73 -5.46 2.94
CA GLN A 50 -10.91 -4.97 2.20
C GLN A 50 -10.54 -3.78 1.31
N LEU A 51 -9.71 -2.86 1.81
CA LEU A 51 -9.20 -1.73 1.03
C LEU A 51 -8.40 -2.20 -0.18
N HIS A 52 -7.53 -3.21 0.00
CA HIS A 52 -6.77 -3.82 -1.09
C HIS A 52 -7.69 -4.53 -2.10
N HIS A 53 -8.66 -5.30 -1.63
CA HIS A 53 -9.64 -5.95 -2.50
C HIS A 53 -10.41 -4.91 -3.33
N THR A 54 -10.87 -3.83 -2.72
CA THR A 54 -11.57 -2.74 -3.43
C THR A 54 -10.68 -2.06 -4.46
N LEU A 55 -9.40 -1.87 -4.14
CA LEU A 55 -8.44 -1.23 -5.03
C LEU A 55 -8.16 -2.07 -6.28
N LEU A 56 -7.99 -3.38 -6.13
CA LEU A 56 -7.72 -4.31 -7.25
C LEU A 56 -8.99 -4.75 -7.96
N ARG A 57 -10.13 -4.75 -7.25
CA ARG A 57 -11.48 -5.14 -7.69
C ARG A 57 -11.66 -6.64 -7.85
N GLU A 58 -10.72 -7.34 -8.50
CA GLU A 58 -10.76 -8.77 -8.78
C GLU A 58 -9.36 -9.36 -8.82
N ASP A 59 -9.29 -10.66 -8.77
CA ASP A 59 -8.05 -11.41 -9.00
C ASP A 59 -7.66 -11.28 -10.48
N TYR A 60 -6.36 -11.20 -10.73
CA TYR A 60 -5.86 -11.12 -12.10
C TYR A 60 -4.54 -11.88 -12.29
N THR A 61 -4.29 -12.30 -13.53
CA THR A 61 -3.08 -13.02 -13.89
C THR A 61 -1.97 -12.04 -14.29
N MET A 62 -0.83 -12.16 -13.64
CA MET A 62 0.40 -11.47 -14.00
C MET A 62 1.28 -12.40 -14.85
N TYR A 63 1.80 -11.88 -15.95
CA TYR A 63 2.74 -12.59 -16.80
C TYR A 63 4.14 -12.00 -16.63
N ARG A 64 5.15 -12.86 -16.48
CA ARG A 64 6.56 -12.48 -16.44
C ARG A 64 7.34 -13.26 -17.48
N GLN A 65 8.21 -12.55 -18.20
CA GLN A 65 9.23 -13.17 -19.05
C GLN A 65 10.50 -13.41 -18.24
N SER A 66 10.99 -14.64 -18.24
CA SER A 66 12.31 -14.98 -17.69
C SER A 66 13.42 -14.53 -18.66
N PRO A 67 14.67 -14.35 -18.20
CA PRO A 67 15.79 -13.95 -19.05
C PRO A 67 16.05 -14.92 -20.21
N ASP A 68 15.64 -16.19 -20.09
CA ASP A 68 15.71 -17.24 -21.11
C ASP A 68 14.54 -17.22 -22.11
N GLY A 69 13.63 -16.22 -21.98
CA GLY A 69 12.48 -16.04 -22.86
C GLY A 69 11.24 -16.86 -22.49
N ALA A 70 11.30 -17.71 -21.45
CA ALA A 70 10.14 -18.44 -20.99
C ALA A 70 9.13 -17.48 -20.32
N THR A 71 7.84 -17.65 -20.62
CA THR A 71 6.76 -16.88 -19.97
C THR A 71 6.21 -17.69 -18.80
N THR A 72 6.28 -17.12 -17.61
CA THR A 72 5.63 -17.64 -16.41
C THR A 72 4.43 -16.76 -16.05
N SER A 73 3.38 -17.36 -15.49
CA SER A 73 2.22 -16.62 -15.03
C SER A 73 1.86 -17.02 -13.60
N TYR A 74 1.23 -16.09 -12.89
CA TYR A 74 0.70 -16.33 -11.55
C TYR A 74 -0.49 -15.41 -11.29
N VAL A 75 -1.39 -15.88 -10.42
CA VAL A 75 -2.57 -15.10 -10.04
C VAL A 75 -2.23 -14.21 -8.85
N ILE A 76 -2.64 -12.94 -8.95
CA ILE A 76 -2.65 -11.99 -7.85
C ILE A 76 -4.04 -11.99 -7.26
N HIS A 77 -4.15 -12.27 -5.96
CA HIS A 77 -5.41 -12.34 -5.24
C HIS A 77 -5.73 -11.03 -4.53
N ALA A 78 -6.88 -10.45 -4.85
CA ALA A 78 -7.36 -9.23 -4.22
C ALA A 78 -7.72 -9.46 -2.74
N GLY A 79 -7.15 -8.66 -1.83
CA GLY A 79 -7.41 -8.76 -0.39
C GLY A 79 -6.70 -9.92 0.32
N VAL A 80 -5.77 -10.61 -0.34
CA VAL A 80 -5.02 -11.74 0.21
C VAL A 80 -3.55 -11.38 0.35
N TYR A 81 -2.94 -11.67 1.49
CA TYR A 81 -1.51 -11.49 1.69
C TYR A 81 -0.72 -12.36 0.72
N LYS A 82 0.47 -11.92 0.38
CA LYS A 82 1.36 -12.58 -0.57
C LYS A 82 1.66 -14.02 -0.18
N THR A 83 1.74 -14.87 -1.18
CA THR A 83 2.16 -16.28 -1.06
C THR A 83 3.55 -16.52 -1.63
N ARG A 84 4.13 -15.48 -2.26
CA ARG A 84 5.46 -15.52 -2.89
C ARG A 84 6.32 -14.38 -2.38
N PRO A 85 7.64 -14.60 -2.26
CA PRO A 85 8.57 -13.53 -1.96
C PRO A 85 8.48 -12.42 -3.00
N ASN A 86 8.49 -11.19 -2.53
CA ASN A 86 8.62 -10.03 -3.39
C ASN A 86 9.90 -9.24 -3.03
N SER A 87 10.51 -8.68 -4.05
CA SER A 87 11.75 -7.91 -3.93
C SER A 87 11.75 -6.78 -4.94
N VAL A 88 12.54 -5.78 -4.69
CA VAL A 88 12.78 -4.68 -5.62
C VAL A 88 14.29 -4.59 -5.90
N ILE A 89 14.62 -4.24 -7.13
CA ILE A 89 16.00 -3.86 -7.46
C ILE A 89 16.12 -2.36 -7.16
N THR A 90 17.04 -2.01 -6.29
CA THR A 90 17.32 -0.62 -5.91
C THR A 90 17.96 0.14 -7.07
N VAL A 91 18.03 1.46 -6.97
CA VAL A 91 18.71 2.32 -7.97
C VAL A 91 20.19 1.97 -8.09
N THR A 92 20.79 1.41 -7.04
CA THR A 92 22.19 0.93 -7.02
C THR A 92 22.35 -0.46 -7.62
N GLY A 93 21.27 -1.11 -8.05
CA GLY A 93 21.29 -2.47 -8.62
C GLY A 93 21.28 -3.58 -7.56
N GLU A 94 21.21 -3.25 -6.29
CA GLU A 94 21.12 -4.22 -5.21
C GLU A 94 19.68 -4.76 -5.09
N ARG A 95 19.54 -6.04 -4.76
CA ARG A 95 18.24 -6.64 -4.50
C ARG A 95 17.84 -6.39 -3.04
N PHE A 96 16.76 -5.64 -2.86
CA PHE A 96 16.13 -5.48 -1.56
C PHE A 96 14.98 -6.50 -1.43
N GLU A 97 15.03 -7.32 -0.39
CA GLU A 97 14.00 -8.31 -0.07
C GLU A 97 13.08 -7.77 1.02
N TYR A 98 11.78 -7.84 0.78
CA TYR A 98 10.75 -7.55 1.77
C TYR A 98 10.55 -8.76 2.71
N ALA A 99 9.73 -8.60 3.74
CA ALA A 99 9.36 -9.72 4.62
C ALA A 99 8.91 -10.94 3.81
N SER A 100 9.21 -12.14 4.32
CA SER A 100 8.78 -13.38 3.66
C SER A 100 7.25 -13.54 3.70
N PRO A 101 6.65 -14.37 2.84
CA PRO A 101 5.24 -14.70 2.92
C PRO A 101 4.83 -15.28 4.27
N GLU A 102 5.68 -16.11 4.86
CA GLU A 102 5.44 -16.80 6.13
C GLU A 102 5.43 -15.81 7.31
N GLU A 103 6.28 -14.78 7.28
CA GLU A 103 6.37 -13.76 8.32
C GLU A 103 5.28 -12.68 8.17
N THR A 104 4.77 -12.49 6.96
CA THR A 104 3.85 -11.39 6.63
C THR A 104 2.63 -11.31 7.55
N PRO A 105 1.89 -12.39 7.88
CA PRO A 105 0.72 -12.31 8.76
C PRO A 105 1.07 -11.82 10.17
N ALA A 106 2.15 -12.33 10.75
CA ALA A 106 2.58 -11.93 12.10
C ALA A 106 3.03 -10.46 12.12
N LEU A 107 3.84 -10.04 11.14
CA LEU A 107 4.30 -8.65 11.04
C LEU A 107 3.16 -7.65 10.79
N MET A 108 2.13 -8.04 10.04
CA MET A 108 0.94 -7.20 9.84
C MET A 108 0.11 -7.08 11.11
N SER A 109 -0.05 -8.17 11.85
CA SER A 109 -0.71 -8.16 13.16
C SER A 109 0.02 -7.26 14.14
N ASP A 110 1.35 -7.36 14.22
CA ASP A 110 2.20 -6.53 15.07
C ASP A 110 2.14 -5.05 14.65
N LEU A 111 2.13 -4.76 13.36
CA LEU A 111 2.02 -3.39 12.85
C LEU A 111 0.69 -2.74 13.25
N VAL A 112 -0.42 -3.47 13.06
CA VAL A 112 -1.76 -2.97 13.39
C VAL A 112 -1.91 -2.78 14.90
N LYS A 113 -1.43 -3.75 15.69
CA LYS A 113 -1.41 -3.63 17.15
C LYS A 113 -0.58 -2.42 17.60
N TRP A 114 0.64 -2.28 17.10
CA TRP A 114 1.50 -1.16 17.40
C TRP A 114 0.83 0.19 17.08
N TYR A 115 0.20 0.29 15.91
CA TYR A 115 -0.51 1.51 15.52
C TYR A 115 -1.61 1.88 16.52
N ASN A 116 -2.46 0.92 16.87
CA ASN A 116 -3.56 1.13 17.81
C ASN A 116 -3.06 1.48 19.22
N ASP A 117 -1.96 0.85 19.66
CA ASP A 117 -1.34 1.16 20.96
C ASP A 117 -0.77 2.60 20.96
N GLU A 118 -0.08 3.03 19.89
CA GLU A 118 0.46 4.40 19.76
C GLU A 118 -0.65 5.46 19.63
N GLU A 119 -1.74 5.14 18.94
CA GLU A 119 -2.91 6.01 18.87
C GLU A 119 -3.51 6.26 20.24
N GLN A 120 -3.58 5.25 21.10
CA GLN A 120 -4.09 5.36 22.47
C GLN A 120 -3.14 6.14 23.38
N LYS A 121 -1.82 5.97 23.24
CA LYS A 121 -0.83 6.71 24.01
C LYS A 121 -0.81 8.21 23.68
N ALA A 122 -1.12 8.55 22.43
CA ALA A 122 -1.13 9.93 21.92
C ALA A 122 0.19 10.70 22.15
N GLU A 123 1.32 9.99 22.19
CA GLU A 123 2.65 10.58 22.39
C GLU A 123 3.30 11.05 21.08
N MET A 124 2.97 10.37 19.96
CA MET A 124 3.48 10.73 18.64
C MET A 124 2.58 11.77 17.98
N SER A 125 3.18 12.69 17.23
CA SER A 125 2.40 13.55 16.34
C SER A 125 1.73 12.72 15.23
N PRO A 126 0.54 13.10 14.73
CA PRO A 126 -0.13 12.38 13.65
C PRO A 126 0.73 12.22 12.39
N ILE A 127 1.60 13.19 12.10
CA ILE A 127 2.51 13.14 10.96
C ILE A 127 3.60 12.09 11.18
N GLU A 128 4.19 12.02 12.38
CA GLU A 128 5.17 11.00 12.73
C GLU A 128 4.54 9.61 12.73
N LEU A 129 3.37 9.46 13.34
CA LEU A 129 2.63 8.20 13.38
C LEU A 129 2.36 7.68 11.95
N ALA A 130 1.88 8.56 11.06
CA ALA A 130 1.64 8.22 9.67
C ALA A 130 2.94 7.85 8.92
N ALA A 131 4.03 8.56 9.16
CA ALA A 131 5.32 8.31 8.52
C ALA A 131 5.92 6.97 8.97
N VAL A 132 5.92 6.69 10.28
CA VAL A 132 6.44 5.42 10.83
C VAL A 132 5.58 4.24 10.39
N PHE A 133 4.24 4.39 10.42
CA PHE A 133 3.33 3.36 9.92
C PHE A 133 3.60 3.05 8.45
N HIS A 134 3.69 4.09 7.62
CA HIS A 134 3.98 3.96 6.19
C HIS A 134 5.28 3.20 5.95
N TYR A 135 6.36 3.59 6.64
CA TYR A 135 7.66 2.95 6.51
C TYR A 135 7.61 1.46 6.89
N ARG A 136 7.03 1.13 8.04
CA ARG A 136 6.88 -0.25 8.50
C ARG A 136 6.05 -1.09 7.52
N TYR A 137 4.93 -0.54 7.05
CA TYR A 137 4.07 -1.20 6.07
C TYR A 137 4.82 -1.51 4.75
N ILE A 138 5.57 -0.54 4.22
CA ILE A 138 6.35 -0.73 2.98
C ILE A 138 7.43 -1.80 3.18
N ARG A 139 8.05 -1.89 4.36
CA ARG A 139 9.02 -2.93 4.68
C ARG A 139 8.42 -4.34 4.72
N ILE A 140 7.20 -4.47 5.19
CA ILE A 140 6.47 -5.75 5.17
C ILE A 140 6.08 -6.12 3.74
N HIS A 141 5.57 -5.13 2.98
CA HIS A 141 5.09 -5.30 1.60
C HIS A 141 4.09 -6.46 1.48
N PRO A 142 2.95 -6.40 2.19
CA PRO A 142 2.15 -7.58 2.52
C PRO A 142 1.41 -8.22 1.33
N PHE A 143 1.20 -7.50 0.25
CA PHE A 143 0.48 -8.00 -0.92
C PHE A 143 1.43 -8.27 -2.11
N GLU A 144 0.97 -9.03 -3.09
CA GLU A 144 1.76 -9.29 -4.29
C GLU A 144 1.80 -8.08 -5.25
N ASP A 145 0.77 -7.22 -5.24
CA ASP A 145 0.72 -5.92 -5.93
C ASP A 145 -0.03 -4.87 -5.10
N GLY A 146 -0.01 -3.62 -5.53
CA GLY A 146 -0.79 -2.53 -4.94
C GLY A 146 -0.26 -1.96 -3.62
N ASN A 147 0.83 -2.48 -3.05
CA ASN A 147 1.33 -2.07 -1.73
C ASN A 147 1.57 -0.57 -1.61
N GLY A 148 2.20 0.05 -2.60
CA GLY A 148 2.45 1.50 -2.57
C GLY A 148 1.17 2.34 -2.61
N ARG A 149 0.12 1.88 -3.30
CA ARG A 149 -1.19 2.54 -3.34
C ARG A 149 -1.89 2.42 -1.99
N ILE A 150 -1.90 1.22 -1.40
CA ILE A 150 -2.47 0.98 -0.06
C ILE A 150 -1.71 1.75 1.01
N ALA A 151 -0.39 1.76 0.98
CA ALA A 151 0.42 2.51 1.93
C ALA A 151 0.02 4.00 1.96
N ARG A 152 -0.13 4.64 0.80
CA ARG A 152 -0.57 6.04 0.72
C ARG A 152 -2.01 6.25 1.16
N LEU A 153 -2.91 5.30 0.89
CA LEU A 153 -4.28 5.34 1.41
C LEU A 153 -4.30 5.25 2.93
N LEU A 154 -3.48 4.38 3.54
CA LEU A 154 -3.38 4.25 5.00
C LEU A 154 -2.75 5.48 5.66
N VAL A 155 -1.77 6.13 5.02
CA VAL A 155 -1.28 7.45 5.46
C VAL A 155 -2.44 8.45 5.50
N ASN A 156 -3.25 8.49 4.44
CA ASN A 156 -4.40 9.39 4.38
C ASN A 156 -5.51 9.01 5.40
N TYR A 157 -5.70 7.73 5.68
CA TYR A 157 -6.55 7.27 6.78
C TYR A 157 -6.09 7.89 8.12
N ILE A 158 -4.80 7.75 8.46
CA ILE A 158 -4.24 8.28 9.71
C ILE A 158 -4.41 9.80 9.76
N LEU A 159 -4.00 10.52 8.71
CA LEU A 159 -4.10 11.97 8.66
C LEU A 159 -5.55 12.44 8.81
N THR A 160 -6.49 11.83 8.10
CA THR A 160 -7.92 12.15 8.17
C THR A 160 -8.49 11.91 9.56
N ARG A 161 -8.07 10.83 10.24
CA ARG A 161 -8.50 10.49 11.60
C ARG A 161 -8.13 11.58 12.60
N TYR A 162 -7.07 12.33 12.34
CA TYR A 162 -6.63 13.47 13.15
C TYR A 162 -7.00 14.85 12.54
N HIS A 163 -7.92 14.86 11.58
CA HIS A 163 -8.39 16.10 10.91
C HIS A 163 -7.31 16.86 10.12
N TYR A 164 -6.24 16.16 9.71
CA TYR A 164 -5.28 16.69 8.77
C TYR A 164 -5.77 16.54 7.32
N PRO A 165 -5.36 17.43 6.41
CA PRO A 165 -5.67 17.28 5.00
C PRO A 165 -5.01 16.04 4.42
N MET A 166 -5.68 15.39 3.47
CA MET A 166 -5.09 14.29 2.70
C MET A 166 -3.91 14.77 1.87
N ILE A 167 -2.92 13.92 1.73
CA ILE A 167 -1.74 14.19 0.89
C ILE A 167 -1.81 13.41 -0.41
N VAL A 168 -1.22 13.98 -1.46
CA VAL A 168 -1.02 13.34 -2.76
C VAL A 168 0.45 13.46 -3.12
N VAL A 169 1.11 12.31 -3.35
CA VAL A 169 2.47 12.29 -3.89
C VAL A 169 2.38 12.54 -5.40
N LYS A 170 2.76 13.73 -5.83
CA LYS A 170 2.76 14.10 -7.25
C LYS A 170 3.92 13.40 -7.98
N SER A 171 3.74 13.14 -9.29
CA SER A 171 4.76 12.48 -10.11
C SER A 171 6.12 13.19 -10.06
N LYS A 172 6.14 14.53 -10.00
CA LYS A 172 7.37 15.33 -9.87
C LYS A 172 8.10 15.15 -8.54
N ASP A 173 7.42 14.68 -7.49
CA ASP A 173 7.97 14.47 -6.15
C ASP A 173 8.32 12.99 -5.90
N LYS A 174 8.11 12.11 -6.90
CA LYS A 174 8.32 10.67 -6.78
C LYS A 174 9.76 10.32 -6.38
N ASP A 175 10.74 10.96 -6.99
CA ASP A 175 12.15 10.69 -6.71
C ASP A 175 12.55 11.10 -5.29
N ARG A 176 12.01 12.21 -4.80
CA ARG A 176 12.23 12.65 -3.41
C ARG A 176 11.60 11.67 -2.42
N TYR A 177 10.41 11.20 -2.73
CA TYR A 177 9.70 10.19 -1.94
C TYR A 177 10.48 8.87 -1.87
N LEU A 178 10.96 8.34 -3.00
CA LEU A 178 11.76 7.12 -3.04
C LEU A 178 13.11 7.29 -2.34
N THR A 179 13.76 8.46 -2.49
CA THR A 179 15.01 8.79 -1.80
C THR A 179 14.81 8.81 -0.28
N ALA A 180 13.68 9.33 0.22
CA ALA A 180 13.38 9.34 1.64
C ALA A 180 13.21 7.91 2.19
N LEU A 181 12.53 7.02 1.48
CA LEU A 181 12.40 5.61 1.85
C LEU A 181 13.76 4.91 1.89
N ASN A 182 14.58 5.08 0.86
CA ASN A 182 15.93 4.48 0.80
C ASN A 182 16.82 4.94 1.96
N ARG A 183 16.75 6.21 2.36
CA ARG A 183 17.50 6.73 3.52
C ARG A 183 17.05 6.06 4.83
N CYS A 184 15.77 5.75 4.98
CA CYS A 184 15.29 5.01 6.13
C CYS A 184 15.85 3.57 6.12
N ASP A 185 15.86 2.90 4.97
CA ASP A 185 16.37 1.53 4.84
C ASP A 185 17.84 1.38 5.23
N VAL A 186 18.69 2.33 4.83
CA VAL A 186 20.12 2.34 5.20
C VAL A 186 20.33 2.48 6.70
N ASN A 187 19.45 3.21 7.41
CA ASN A 187 19.61 3.50 8.83
C ASN A 187 18.98 2.43 9.75
N VAL A 188 18.02 1.65 9.27
CA VAL A 188 17.23 0.73 10.11
C VAL A 188 17.66 -0.73 9.97
N GLY A 189 18.38 -1.07 8.89
CA GLY A 189 18.80 -2.46 8.63
C GLY A 189 17.65 -3.38 8.20
N PRO A 190 17.87 -4.72 8.20
CA PRO A 190 16.85 -5.68 7.78
C PRO A 190 15.63 -5.67 8.72
N VAL A 191 14.48 -6.10 8.20
CA VAL A 191 13.25 -6.26 9.02
C VAL A 191 13.56 -7.27 10.13
N PRO A 192 13.31 -6.95 11.41
CA PRO A 192 13.46 -7.93 12.47
C PRO A 192 12.56 -9.13 12.19
N SER A 193 13.10 -10.35 12.31
CA SER A 193 12.29 -11.56 12.26
C SER A 193 11.27 -11.54 13.41
N ALA A 194 10.05 -11.98 13.14
CA ALA A 194 9.02 -12.11 14.16
C ALA A 194 9.54 -13.05 15.26
N GLY A 195 9.79 -12.54 16.46
CA GLY A 195 10.25 -13.31 17.60
C GLY A 195 11.67 -13.01 18.12
N ALA A 196 12.31 -11.90 17.65
CA ALA A 196 13.55 -11.40 18.25
C ALA A 196 13.29 -10.25 19.22
#